data_7ac57005e7534ba3aa21b77054a913be
#
_entry.id   7ac57005e7534ba3aa21b77054a913be
#
_cell.length_a   1.000
_cell.length_b   1.000
_cell.length_c   1.000
_cell.angle_alpha   90.00
_cell.angle_beta   90.00
_cell.angle_gamma   90.00
#
_symmetry.space_group_name_H-M   'P 1'
#
loop_
_entity.id
_entity.type
_entity.pdbx_description
1 polymer ?
#
loop_
_entity_poly.entity_id
_entity_poly.type
_entity_poly.pdbx_seq_one_letter_code
_entity_poly.pdbx_strand_id
1 'polypeptide(L)'
;MTALGRLPGRILFTGSLALLLAAGGGCVAPASSGTSDDERSGQAEAILAATLADYFDADEYAQRRTRLAAETDAGVVLLFGSKDPMDAWDERRFDPYFRLREFKQTESVIYLTGVEAAGAVVLLEGDEGVSVLLPDQADSDEVRQHLLELGIRDVQPLSNLEDRLAAAVAGGLPLFMMQRERAEGGVGFGTGENFSELLPSLAAGTMPEDLVADRIRGRFRGTEVLNLLPALRRTWKAKSPAELRLMRDVAQISVGGLIEGLRHIRPGVADREVAGRIEGEMRRRGAQRLAYAANIQSGPNLQKSFVQLFRDYDGGNRIMQAGEIVLIDHSAEFNYHISDIARTVPVSGTFAPEYRGLYELYLVAYWAALDAIRPGNTWVEVGNAAAAAVADQLDSIEEAWLKDAATTFVSRYSSETGGPGHFLGTNISIHNDRTSPLVPGQIMAFEMVLSAPERGLRVTLEDVVAVTDDGHDVLSAGLPTTVAEVEALVGAAYRD
;
A
#
# COMPACT_ATOMS: atom_id res chain seq x y z
N MET A 1 -62.24 -2.49 17.71
CA MET A 1 -62.53 -1.07 17.46
C MET A 1 -61.19 -0.40 17.37
N THR A 2 -60.66 -0.37 16.18
CA THR A 2 -60.48 0.73 15.22
C THR A 2 -59.60 1.87 15.74
N ALA A 3 -58.36 1.92 15.22
CA ALA A 3 -57.96 3.03 14.35
C ALA A 3 -56.57 2.77 13.73
N LEU A 4 -56.57 2.56 12.42
CA LEU A 4 -55.43 2.69 11.52
C LEU A 4 -55.03 4.18 11.45
N GLY A 5 -53.79 4.47 11.76
CA GLY A 5 -53.15 5.77 11.52
C GLY A 5 -52.13 5.68 10.38
N ARG A 6 -52.33 6.49 9.40
CA ARG A 6 -51.73 6.59 8.07
C ARG A 6 -50.23 6.80 8.10
N LEU A 7 -49.54 6.10 7.21
CA LEU A 7 -48.19 6.44 6.71
C LEU A 7 -48.26 7.74 5.90
N PRO A 8 -47.31 8.66 6.02
CA PRO A 8 -47.12 9.75 5.07
C PRO A 8 -46.02 9.48 4.10
N GLY A 9 -46.33 9.69 2.84
CA GLY A 9 -45.52 10.40 1.88
C GLY A 9 -44.39 9.69 1.21
N ARG A 10 -44.64 9.19 0.01
CA ARG A 10 -43.66 9.05 -1.05
C ARG A 10 -42.99 10.41 -1.25
N ILE A 11 -41.68 10.52 -0.96
CA ILE A 11 -40.84 11.63 -1.42
C ILE A 11 -40.38 11.26 -2.82
N LEU A 12 -40.97 11.95 -3.79
CA LEU A 12 -40.50 11.98 -5.18
C LEU A 12 -39.23 12.85 -5.23
N PHE A 13 -38.11 12.24 -5.36
CA PHE A 13 -36.89 12.91 -5.87
C PHE A 13 -37.12 13.18 -7.37
N THR A 14 -37.70 14.31 -7.69
CA THR A 14 -37.75 14.82 -9.07
C THR A 14 -36.75 15.94 -9.21
N GLY A 15 -35.64 15.61 -9.85
CA GLY A 15 -34.98 16.54 -10.76
C GLY A 15 -34.31 17.77 -10.16
N SER A 16 -33.03 17.68 -9.84
CA SER A 16 -32.11 18.80 -9.97
C SER A 16 -30.63 18.41 -10.06
N LEU A 17 -30.26 17.13 -9.89
CA LEU A 17 -28.85 16.71 -10.01
C LEU A 17 -28.40 16.43 -11.44
N ALA A 18 -29.32 16.39 -12.40
CA ALA A 18 -29.00 16.11 -13.83
C ALA A 18 -28.55 17.33 -14.62
N LEU A 19 -28.54 18.54 -14.07
CA LEU A 19 -28.24 19.77 -14.82
C LEU A 19 -26.86 20.39 -14.56
N LEU A 20 -26.05 19.85 -13.64
CA LEU A 20 -24.69 20.34 -13.37
C LEU A 20 -23.59 19.57 -14.11
N LEU A 21 -23.92 18.47 -14.79
CA LEU A 21 -22.97 17.71 -15.63
C LEU A 21 -22.85 18.23 -17.08
N ALA A 22 -23.53 19.31 -17.43
CA ALA A 22 -23.58 19.83 -18.83
C ALA A 22 -22.80 21.14 -19.07
N ALA A 23 -22.05 21.65 -18.08
CA ALA A 23 -21.33 22.93 -18.24
C ALA A 23 -19.84 22.88 -17.90
N GLY A 24 -19.23 21.72 -17.79
CA GLY A 24 -17.77 21.54 -17.69
C GLY A 24 -17.24 20.85 -18.94
N GLY A 25 -16.33 21.50 -19.65
CA GLY A 25 -15.76 21.02 -20.91
C GLY A 25 -15.31 19.56 -20.84
N GLY A 26 -15.68 18.79 -21.86
CA GLY A 26 -15.51 17.35 -21.92
C GLY A 26 -14.10 16.87 -21.62
N CYS A 27 -13.90 16.30 -20.48
CA CYS A 27 -12.94 15.22 -20.32
C CYS A 27 -13.57 14.00 -21.01
N VAL A 28 -13.21 13.79 -22.26
CA VAL A 28 -13.35 12.50 -22.91
C VAL A 28 -12.52 11.55 -22.06
N ALA A 29 -13.17 10.67 -21.32
CA ALA A 29 -12.51 9.50 -20.81
C ALA A 29 -11.73 8.89 -22.00
N PRO A 30 -10.43 8.58 -21.88
CA PRO A 30 -9.75 7.90 -22.96
C PRO A 30 -10.59 6.65 -23.23
N ALA A 31 -11.05 6.51 -24.47
CA ALA A 31 -11.75 5.33 -24.91
C ALA A 31 -10.89 4.16 -24.47
N SER A 32 -11.42 3.30 -23.60
CA SER A 32 -10.79 2.04 -23.29
C SER A 32 -10.60 1.35 -24.64
N SER A 33 -9.37 1.36 -25.14
CA SER A 33 -8.99 0.54 -26.29
C SER A 33 -9.29 -0.88 -25.84
N GLY A 34 -10.38 -1.44 -26.33
CA GLY A 34 -10.80 -2.80 -25.99
C GLY A 34 -9.72 -3.75 -26.46
N THR A 35 -8.82 -4.10 -25.55
CA THR A 35 -7.90 -5.22 -25.75
C THR A 35 -8.75 -6.47 -25.90
N SER A 36 -8.47 -7.25 -26.94
CA SER A 36 -9.17 -8.52 -27.20
C SER A 36 -8.92 -9.50 -26.02
N ASP A 37 -9.81 -10.48 -25.85
CA ASP A 37 -9.63 -11.47 -24.79
C ASP A 37 -8.32 -12.27 -24.96
N ASP A 38 -7.83 -12.42 -26.18
CA ASP A 38 -6.52 -13.01 -26.49
C ASP A 38 -5.36 -12.13 -26.04
N GLU A 39 -5.44 -10.80 -26.20
CA GLU A 39 -4.41 -9.87 -25.72
C GLU A 39 -4.38 -9.82 -24.19
N ARG A 40 -5.53 -9.85 -23.53
CA ARG A 40 -5.63 -9.93 -22.06
C ARG A 40 -5.09 -11.24 -21.52
N SER A 41 -5.33 -12.36 -22.20
CA SER A 41 -4.79 -13.67 -21.84
C SER A 41 -3.27 -13.72 -21.99
N GLY A 42 -2.73 -13.21 -23.10
CA GLY A 42 -1.28 -13.13 -23.33
C GLY A 42 -0.56 -12.22 -22.34
N GLN A 43 -1.17 -11.08 -21.97
CA GLN A 43 -0.62 -10.19 -20.94
C GLN A 43 -0.63 -10.85 -19.54
N ALA A 44 -1.69 -11.56 -19.19
CA ALA A 44 -1.77 -12.28 -17.92
C ALA A 44 -0.72 -13.40 -17.81
N GLU A 45 -0.46 -14.14 -18.89
CA GLU A 45 0.60 -15.17 -18.94
C GLU A 45 2.00 -14.56 -18.81
N ALA A 46 2.24 -13.42 -19.45
CA ALA A 46 3.53 -12.71 -19.35
C ALA A 46 3.79 -12.22 -17.93
N ILE A 47 2.79 -11.68 -17.24
CA ILE A 47 2.93 -11.22 -15.84
C ILE A 47 3.21 -12.42 -14.92
N LEU A 48 2.52 -13.55 -15.12
CA LEU A 48 2.67 -14.74 -14.27
C LEU A 48 4.12 -15.27 -14.25
N ALA A 49 4.85 -15.13 -15.34
CA ALA A 49 6.22 -15.62 -15.47
C ALA A 49 7.29 -14.54 -15.17
N ALA A 50 6.90 -13.27 -15.04
CA ALA A 50 7.85 -12.17 -14.92
C ALA A 50 8.55 -12.14 -13.55
N THR A 51 9.86 -11.91 -13.58
CA THR A 51 10.74 -11.77 -12.43
C THR A 51 11.24 -10.32 -12.29
N LEU A 52 11.98 -10.02 -11.23
CA LEU A 52 12.62 -8.70 -11.07
C LEU A 52 13.52 -8.34 -12.26
N ALA A 53 14.20 -9.31 -12.85
CA ALA A 53 15.10 -9.09 -13.99
C ALA A 53 14.37 -8.65 -15.27
N ASP A 54 13.06 -8.90 -15.38
CA ASP A 54 12.25 -8.41 -16.50
C ASP A 54 11.89 -6.92 -16.36
N TYR A 55 12.03 -6.37 -15.16
CA TYR A 55 11.77 -4.97 -14.87
C TYR A 55 13.04 -4.16 -14.67
N PHE A 56 14.04 -4.70 -13.97
CA PHE A 56 15.20 -3.97 -13.49
C PHE A 56 16.51 -4.63 -13.95
N ASP A 57 17.31 -3.88 -14.64
CA ASP A 57 18.68 -4.22 -15.00
C ASP A 57 19.71 -3.64 -14.01
N ALA A 58 20.98 -3.92 -14.25
CA ALA A 58 22.09 -3.41 -13.43
C ALA A 58 22.12 -1.86 -13.38
N ASP A 59 21.75 -1.21 -14.48
CA ASP A 59 21.77 0.26 -14.58
C ASP A 59 20.67 0.88 -13.71
N GLU A 60 19.48 0.27 -13.62
CA GLU A 60 18.42 0.73 -12.71
C GLU A 60 18.90 0.70 -11.25
N TYR A 61 19.51 -0.39 -10.81
CA TYR A 61 20.06 -0.49 -9.46
C TYR A 61 21.22 0.51 -9.23
N ALA A 62 22.08 0.71 -10.20
CA ALA A 62 23.15 1.71 -10.12
C ALA A 62 22.57 3.13 -9.95
N GLN A 63 21.54 3.49 -10.72
CA GLN A 63 20.87 4.80 -10.59
C GLN A 63 20.22 4.99 -9.22
N ARG A 64 19.61 3.92 -8.64
CA ARG A 64 19.05 3.98 -7.29
C ARG A 64 20.12 4.25 -6.23
N ARG A 65 21.28 3.60 -6.35
CA ARG A 65 22.44 3.83 -5.47
C ARG A 65 23.02 5.23 -5.64
N THR A 66 23.14 5.74 -6.86
CA THR A 66 23.58 7.13 -7.12
C THR A 66 22.66 8.15 -6.46
N ARG A 67 21.32 7.95 -6.56
CA ARG A 67 20.36 8.82 -5.86
C ARG A 67 20.53 8.76 -4.33
N LEU A 68 20.75 7.56 -3.78
CA LEU A 68 20.99 7.41 -2.34
C LEU A 68 22.30 8.05 -1.89
N ALA A 69 23.38 7.90 -2.66
CA ALA A 69 24.66 8.51 -2.36
C ALA A 69 24.55 10.04 -2.29
N ALA A 70 23.76 10.67 -3.16
CA ALA A 70 23.47 12.09 -3.09
C ALA A 70 22.72 12.49 -1.81
N GLU A 71 21.86 11.62 -1.28
CA GLU A 71 21.10 11.86 -0.04
C GLU A 71 21.88 11.57 1.25
N THR A 72 23.03 10.93 1.13
CA THR A 72 23.93 10.56 2.24
C THR A 72 25.29 11.25 2.17
N ASP A 73 25.45 12.29 1.32
CA ASP A 73 26.73 12.95 1.07
C ASP A 73 27.86 11.95 0.80
N ALA A 74 27.58 10.92 0.02
CA ALA A 74 28.47 9.80 -0.29
C ALA A 74 29.04 9.08 0.94
N GLY A 75 28.33 9.10 2.05
CA GLY A 75 28.64 8.33 3.27
C GLY A 75 28.58 6.82 3.02
N VAL A 76 29.08 6.06 3.99
CA VAL A 76 29.06 4.59 3.94
C VAL A 76 27.67 4.09 4.35
N VAL A 77 27.07 3.20 3.56
CA VAL A 77 25.76 2.60 3.87
C VAL A 77 25.91 1.11 4.16
N LEU A 78 25.43 0.67 5.31
CA LEU A 78 25.43 -0.73 5.72
C LEU A 78 23.99 -1.27 5.76
N LEU A 79 23.75 -2.32 4.96
CA LEU A 79 22.44 -2.98 4.85
C LEU A 79 22.56 -4.44 5.27
N PHE A 80 21.57 -4.91 6.02
CA PHE A 80 21.43 -6.30 6.42
C PHE A 80 20.28 -6.96 5.66
N GLY A 81 20.58 -8.06 4.96
CA GLY A 81 19.57 -8.89 4.34
C GLY A 81 18.79 -9.74 5.34
N SER A 82 17.67 -10.26 4.88
CA SER A 82 16.86 -11.20 5.66
C SER A 82 17.63 -12.49 5.91
N LYS A 83 17.47 -13.03 7.12
CA LYS A 83 18.02 -14.35 7.48
C LYS A 83 17.37 -15.46 6.65
N ASP A 84 18.10 -16.56 6.52
CA ASP A 84 17.51 -17.79 5.98
C ASP A 84 16.32 -18.21 6.86
N PRO A 85 15.15 -18.52 6.27
CA PRO A 85 14.03 -19.07 7.02
C PRO A 85 14.38 -20.33 7.82
N MET A 86 15.36 -21.10 7.35
CA MET A 86 15.86 -22.30 8.04
C MET A 86 16.66 -22.00 9.29
N ASP A 87 17.27 -20.81 9.42
CA ASP A 87 17.95 -20.42 10.67
C ASP A 87 16.98 -20.36 11.86
N ALA A 88 15.70 -20.04 11.59
CA ALA A 88 14.66 -20.08 12.61
C ALA A 88 14.30 -21.51 13.06
N TRP A 89 14.68 -22.53 12.28
CA TRP A 89 14.46 -23.94 12.61
C TRP A 89 15.34 -24.38 13.80
N ASP A 90 16.60 -24.01 13.80
CA ASP A 90 17.55 -24.39 14.86
C ASP A 90 17.31 -23.67 16.19
N GLU A 91 16.80 -22.43 16.14
CA GLU A 91 16.56 -21.60 17.32
C GLU A 91 15.27 -21.96 18.09
N ARG A 92 14.30 -22.64 17.46
CA ARG A 92 12.95 -22.90 18.02
C ARG A 92 12.60 -24.38 18.00
N ARG A 93 13.01 -25.10 19.03
CA ARG A 93 12.87 -26.57 19.18
C ARG A 93 11.44 -27.13 19.21
N PHE A 94 10.37 -26.33 19.16
CA PHE A 94 9.01 -26.82 19.44
C PHE A 94 7.96 -26.70 18.35
N ASP A 95 8.11 -25.87 17.31
CA ASP A 95 7.20 -25.83 16.17
C ASP A 95 7.78 -25.09 14.93
N PRO A 96 8.89 -25.57 14.34
CA PRO A 96 9.47 -24.88 13.21
C PRO A 96 8.66 -25.09 11.92
N TYR A 97 8.07 -26.29 11.74
CA TYR A 97 7.44 -26.69 10.49
C TYR A 97 6.23 -25.83 10.11
N PHE A 98 5.42 -25.41 11.07
CA PHE A 98 4.21 -24.61 10.83
C PHE A 98 4.46 -23.10 10.83
N ARG A 99 5.69 -22.63 11.06
CA ARG A 99 6.07 -21.22 11.08
C ARG A 99 7.11 -20.85 10.04
N LEU A 100 7.52 -21.81 9.19
CA LEU A 100 8.37 -21.50 8.06
C LEU A 100 7.62 -20.54 7.14
N ARG A 101 8.24 -19.40 6.91
CA ARG A 101 7.79 -18.43 5.90
C ARG A 101 8.71 -18.56 4.71
N GLU A 102 8.18 -18.34 3.52
CA GLU A 102 8.99 -18.18 2.33
C GLU A 102 10.01 -17.04 2.53
N PHE A 103 11.20 -17.22 1.97
CA PHE A 103 12.22 -16.17 2.01
C PHE A 103 11.67 -14.89 1.37
N LYS A 104 11.88 -13.77 2.05
CA LYS A 104 11.65 -12.42 1.53
C LYS A 104 12.81 -11.55 1.95
N GLN A 105 13.50 -10.97 1.00
CA GLN A 105 14.61 -10.05 1.25
C GLN A 105 14.12 -8.76 1.94
N THR A 106 15.02 -8.07 2.64
CA THR A 106 14.73 -6.75 3.19
C THR A 106 14.56 -5.73 2.07
N GLU A 107 13.65 -4.79 2.27
CA GLU A 107 13.28 -3.79 1.25
C GLU A 107 14.47 -2.95 0.78
N SER A 108 15.34 -2.54 1.69
CA SER A 108 16.52 -1.74 1.36
C SER A 108 17.54 -2.50 0.53
N VAL A 109 17.78 -3.78 0.83
CA VAL A 109 18.70 -4.61 0.05
C VAL A 109 18.14 -4.86 -1.35
N ILE A 110 16.91 -5.35 -1.45
CA ILE A 110 16.32 -5.67 -2.75
C ILE A 110 16.18 -4.43 -3.64
N TYR A 111 15.76 -3.29 -3.08
CA TYR A 111 15.56 -2.04 -3.81
C TYR A 111 16.87 -1.49 -4.39
N LEU A 112 17.96 -1.53 -3.61
CA LEU A 112 19.23 -0.92 -3.99
C LEU A 112 20.15 -1.84 -4.80
N THR A 113 19.90 -3.15 -4.77
CA THR A 113 20.86 -4.11 -5.32
C THR A 113 20.24 -5.27 -6.11
N GLY A 114 18.98 -5.59 -5.91
CA GLY A 114 18.36 -6.79 -6.48
C GLY A 114 18.85 -8.12 -5.85
N VAL A 115 19.64 -8.09 -4.79
CA VAL A 115 20.24 -9.27 -4.18
C VAL A 115 19.21 -10.06 -3.39
N GLU A 116 18.97 -11.32 -3.75
CA GLU A 116 18.05 -12.23 -3.09
C GLU A 116 18.73 -13.29 -2.19
N ALA A 117 20.05 -13.17 -1.96
CA ALA A 117 20.79 -14.09 -1.11
C ALA A 117 20.44 -13.92 0.37
N ALA A 118 20.08 -15.01 1.04
CA ALA A 118 19.74 -15.00 2.48
C ALA A 118 20.98 -14.67 3.33
N GLY A 119 20.80 -13.82 4.34
CA GLY A 119 21.87 -13.38 5.23
C GLY A 119 22.95 -12.49 4.60
N ALA A 120 22.76 -12.06 3.36
CA ALA A 120 23.69 -11.15 2.70
C ALA A 120 23.81 -9.83 3.48
N VAL A 121 25.03 -9.30 3.56
CA VAL A 121 25.30 -7.95 4.05
C VAL A 121 25.81 -7.12 2.89
N VAL A 122 25.26 -5.93 2.71
CA VAL A 122 25.66 -5.03 1.62
C VAL A 122 26.31 -3.78 2.20
N LEU A 123 27.44 -3.42 1.66
CA LEU A 123 28.16 -2.19 1.97
C LEU A 123 28.19 -1.33 0.71
N LEU A 124 27.68 -0.10 0.80
CA LEU A 124 27.77 0.89 -0.27
C LEU A 124 28.74 1.99 0.14
N GLU A 125 29.68 2.32 -0.76
CA GLU A 125 30.70 3.34 -0.55
C GLU A 125 30.65 4.35 -1.71
N GLY A 126 30.01 5.47 -1.47
CA GLY A 126 29.69 6.43 -2.54
C GLY A 126 28.65 5.88 -3.52
N ASP A 127 28.73 6.27 -4.78
CA ASP A 127 27.78 5.93 -5.84
C ASP A 127 28.12 4.64 -6.61
N GLU A 128 29.41 4.29 -6.70
CA GLU A 128 29.89 3.15 -7.49
C GLU A 128 30.31 1.94 -6.65
N GLY A 129 30.70 2.16 -5.39
CA GLY A 129 31.22 1.11 -4.52
C GLY A 129 30.12 0.22 -3.96
N VAL A 130 30.00 -1.02 -4.44
CA VAL A 130 29.07 -2.04 -3.90
C VAL A 130 29.85 -3.28 -3.54
N SER A 131 29.85 -3.64 -2.26
CA SER A 131 30.35 -4.91 -1.75
C SER A 131 29.21 -5.75 -1.20
N VAL A 132 29.11 -6.99 -1.61
CA VAL A 132 28.18 -7.97 -1.04
C VAL A 132 28.96 -9.03 -0.28
N LEU A 133 28.63 -9.20 0.99
CA LEU A 133 29.24 -10.19 1.84
C LEU A 133 28.22 -11.31 2.09
N LEU A 134 28.60 -12.54 1.72
CA LEU A 134 27.73 -13.70 1.79
C LEU A 134 28.14 -14.66 2.92
N PRO A 135 27.18 -15.21 3.68
CA PRO A 135 27.45 -16.36 4.53
C PRO A 135 27.76 -17.59 3.68
N ASP A 136 28.57 -18.52 4.20
CA ASP A 136 29.08 -19.67 3.44
C ASP A 136 27.96 -20.50 2.78
N GLN A 137 26.81 -20.65 3.44
CA GLN A 137 25.66 -21.38 2.90
C GLN A 137 24.96 -20.69 1.73
N ALA A 138 25.12 -19.39 1.57
CA ALA A 138 24.54 -18.61 0.48
C ALA A 138 25.55 -18.31 -0.65
N ASP A 139 26.81 -18.64 -0.45
CA ASP A 139 27.89 -18.38 -1.40
C ASP A 139 28.03 -19.55 -2.38
N SER A 140 27.40 -19.44 -3.54
CA SER A 140 27.46 -20.42 -4.63
C SER A 140 27.87 -19.75 -5.95
N ASP A 141 28.34 -20.55 -6.89
CA ASP A 141 28.68 -20.06 -8.24
C ASP A 141 27.46 -19.44 -8.94
N GLU A 142 26.27 -19.98 -8.73
CA GLU A 142 25.00 -19.47 -9.27
C GLU A 142 24.69 -18.08 -8.70
N VAL A 143 24.77 -17.90 -7.37
CA VAL A 143 24.58 -16.60 -6.72
C VAL A 143 25.62 -15.59 -7.20
N ARG A 144 26.89 -15.98 -7.27
CA ARG A 144 27.96 -15.10 -7.77
C ARG A 144 27.74 -14.67 -9.22
N GLN A 145 27.29 -15.58 -10.07
CA GLN A 145 26.95 -15.27 -11.47
C GLN A 145 25.79 -14.27 -11.54
N HIS A 146 24.74 -14.49 -10.75
CA HIS A 146 23.62 -13.57 -10.68
C HIS A 146 24.04 -12.18 -10.18
N LEU A 147 24.89 -12.09 -9.17
CA LEU A 147 25.45 -10.81 -8.69
C LEU A 147 26.25 -10.07 -9.77
N LEU A 148 26.99 -10.80 -10.61
CA LEU A 148 27.69 -10.21 -11.76
C LEU A 148 26.71 -9.61 -12.79
N GLU A 149 25.58 -10.27 -13.03
CA GLU A 149 24.52 -9.78 -13.91
C GLU A 149 23.87 -8.50 -13.37
N LEU A 150 23.78 -8.36 -12.03
CA LEU A 150 23.36 -7.15 -11.33
C LEU A 150 24.44 -6.06 -11.27
N GLY A 151 25.60 -6.28 -11.93
CA GLY A 151 26.72 -5.35 -11.95
C GLY A 151 27.57 -5.35 -10.66
N ILE A 152 27.36 -6.31 -9.75
CA ILE A 152 28.06 -6.41 -8.47
C ILE A 152 29.27 -7.34 -8.64
N ARG A 153 30.48 -6.80 -8.48
CA ARG A 153 31.72 -7.52 -8.71
C ARG A 153 32.50 -7.84 -7.42
N ASP A 154 32.33 -7.03 -6.37
CA ASP A 154 32.98 -7.24 -5.09
C ASP A 154 32.10 -8.12 -4.21
N VAL A 155 32.34 -9.43 -4.28
CA VAL A 155 31.62 -10.45 -3.50
C VAL A 155 32.61 -11.17 -2.60
N GLN A 156 32.39 -11.09 -1.29
CA GLN A 156 33.30 -11.56 -0.25
C GLN A 156 32.60 -12.50 0.74
N PRO A 157 33.34 -13.35 1.46
CA PRO A 157 32.81 -14.08 2.60
C PRO A 157 32.33 -13.13 3.71
N LEU A 158 31.23 -13.46 4.37
CA LEU A 158 30.69 -12.66 5.49
C LEU A 158 31.70 -12.50 6.65
N SER A 159 32.63 -13.44 6.81
CA SER A 159 33.73 -13.35 7.78
C SER A 159 34.62 -12.12 7.61
N ASN A 160 34.66 -11.51 6.42
CA ASN A 160 35.41 -10.30 6.12
C ASN A 160 34.69 -9.00 6.52
N LEU A 161 33.46 -9.07 7.06
CA LEU A 161 32.63 -7.88 7.35
C LEU A 161 33.35 -6.87 8.24
N GLU A 162 34.01 -7.32 9.30
CA GLU A 162 34.66 -6.42 10.26
C GLU A 162 35.82 -5.65 9.61
N ASP A 163 36.68 -6.35 8.83
CA ASP A 163 37.81 -5.74 8.14
C ASP A 163 37.33 -4.79 7.03
N ARG A 164 36.29 -5.20 6.31
CA ARG A 164 35.69 -4.37 5.23
C ARG A 164 35.05 -3.09 5.79
N LEU A 165 34.31 -3.23 6.89
CA LEU A 165 33.71 -2.10 7.57
C LEU A 165 34.78 -1.15 8.15
N ALA A 166 35.83 -1.71 8.76
CA ALA A 166 36.96 -0.93 9.24
C ALA A 166 37.63 -0.09 8.14
N ALA A 167 37.83 -0.70 6.96
CA ALA A 167 38.38 -0.01 5.79
C ALA A 167 37.45 1.12 5.30
N ALA A 168 36.15 0.85 5.21
CA ALA A 168 35.14 1.79 4.72
C ALA A 168 35.02 3.05 5.62
N VAL A 169 35.08 2.87 6.96
CA VAL A 169 34.95 3.99 7.90
C VAL A 169 36.27 4.69 8.22
N ALA A 170 37.41 4.16 7.75
CA ALA A 170 38.73 4.76 8.01
C ALA A 170 38.88 6.17 7.43
N GLY A 171 38.13 6.51 6.39
CA GLY A 171 38.07 7.85 5.79
C GLY A 171 37.36 8.91 6.62
N GLY A 172 36.73 8.52 7.73
CA GLY A 172 35.99 9.44 8.61
C GLY A 172 34.61 9.84 8.09
N LEU A 173 34.12 9.18 7.05
CA LEU A 173 32.76 9.36 6.55
C LEU A 173 31.73 8.76 7.54
N PRO A 174 30.53 9.35 7.64
CA PRO A 174 29.47 8.80 8.47
C PRO A 174 28.99 7.45 7.91
N LEU A 175 28.59 6.55 8.82
CA LEU A 175 27.98 5.28 8.50
C LEU A 175 26.46 5.39 8.63
N PHE A 176 25.75 5.09 7.56
CA PHE A 176 24.29 5.03 7.55
C PHE A 176 23.81 3.59 7.66
N MET A 177 22.86 3.32 8.54
CA MET A 177 22.18 2.05 8.65
C MET A 177 20.71 2.22 9.01
N MET A 178 19.90 1.22 8.72
CA MET A 178 18.49 1.25 9.11
C MET A 178 18.38 1.32 10.63
N GLN A 179 17.66 2.32 11.11
CA GLN A 179 17.24 2.44 12.50
C GLN A 179 15.73 2.71 12.50
N ARG A 180 14.99 2.03 13.38
CA ARG A 180 13.56 2.28 13.47
C ARG A 180 13.32 3.63 14.15
N GLU A 181 12.48 4.46 13.54
CA GLU A 181 11.97 5.65 14.21
C GLU A 181 11.12 5.19 15.40
N ARG A 182 11.46 5.65 16.58
CA ARG A 182 10.57 5.52 17.74
C ARG A 182 9.36 6.40 17.42
N ALA A 183 8.21 5.79 17.19
CA ALA A 183 6.97 6.53 17.01
C ALA A 183 6.62 7.21 18.34
N GLU A 184 6.91 8.49 18.47
CA GLU A 184 6.26 9.32 19.47
C GLU A 184 4.79 9.44 19.06
N GLY A 185 3.94 8.57 19.61
CA GLY A 185 2.48 8.67 19.50
C GLY A 185 1.83 8.24 18.17
N GLY A 186 2.54 7.59 17.26
CA GLY A 186 1.99 7.10 16.01
C GLY A 186 1.69 5.60 16.03
N VAL A 187 0.60 5.18 15.40
CA VAL A 187 0.31 3.77 15.12
C VAL A 187 1.33 3.30 14.09
N GLY A 188 2.48 2.82 14.56
CA GLY A 188 3.45 2.17 13.69
C GLY A 188 2.88 0.82 13.26
N PHE A 189 2.71 0.61 11.97
CA PHE A 189 2.51 -0.70 11.38
C PHE A 189 3.82 -1.51 11.47
N GLY A 190 4.24 -1.81 12.70
CA GLY A 190 5.40 -2.63 12.96
C GLY A 190 4.95 -4.05 13.26
N THR A 191 5.37 -5.01 12.46
CA THR A 191 5.24 -6.45 12.71
C THR A 191 6.17 -6.92 13.84
N GLY A 192 6.19 -6.23 14.98
CA GLY A 192 6.93 -6.61 16.15
C GLY A 192 6.01 -6.52 17.37
N GLU A 193 5.91 -7.60 18.12
CA GLU A 193 5.30 -7.57 19.45
C GLU A 193 6.00 -6.47 20.27
N ASN A 194 5.33 -5.34 20.45
CA ASN A 194 5.89 -4.22 21.18
C ASN A 194 5.66 -4.43 22.68
N PHE A 195 6.43 -5.37 23.28
CA PHE A 195 6.42 -5.59 24.73
C PHE A 195 6.86 -4.36 25.52
N SER A 196 7.49 -3.36 24.85
CA SER A 196 7.92 -2.12 25.51
C SER A 196 6.75 -1.27 26.01
N GLU A 197 5.58 -1.34 25.36
CA GLU A 197 4.38 -0.65 25.82
C GLU A 197 3.69 -1.34 26.99
N LEU A 198 3.82 -2.67 27.09
CA LEU A 198 3.21 -3.46 28.16
C LEU A 198 4.03 -3.45 29.46
N LEU A 199 5.35 -3.36 29.35
CA LEU A 199 6.29 -3.40 30.47
C LEU A 199 7.46 -2.41 30.26
N PRO A 200 7.20 -1.07 30.28
CA PRO A 200 8.24 -0.08 29.99
C PRO A 200 9.50 -0.20 30.85
N SER A 201 9.36 -0.69 32.09
CA SER A 201 10.47 -0.85 33.03
C SER A 201 11.34 -2.09 32.79
N LEU A 202 10.79 -3.12 32.10
CA LEU A 202 11.51 -4.35 31.75
C LEU A 202 11.90 -4.38 30.28
N ALA A 203 11.14 -3.69 29.45
CA ALA A 203 11.30 -3.56 28.02
C ALA A 203 11.84 -2.19 27.62
N ALA A 204 12.74 -1.59 28.39
CA ALA A 204 13.64 -0.58 27.85
C ALA A 204 14.46 -1.21 26.72
N GLY A 205 13.70 -1.78 25.75
CA GLY A 205 14.17 -2.58 24.64
C GLY A 205 14.94 -1.69 23.68
N THR A 206 16.23 -1.79 23.75
CA THR A 206 17.10 -1.37 22.67
C THR A 206 16.70 -2.20 21.46
N MET A 207 16.25 -1.59 20.39
CA MET A 207 15.93 -2.31 19.15
C MET A 207 17.19 -3.04 18.66
N PRO A 208 17.07 -4.22 18.00
CA PRO A 208 18.24 -4.93 17.49
C PRO A 208 19.17 -4.05 16.66
N GLU A 209 18.62 -3.14 15.91
CA GLU A 209 19.35 -2.18 15.09
C GLU A 209 20.17 -1.19 15.95
N ASP A 210 19.62 -0.71 17.06
CA ASP A 210 20.31 0.17 18.01
C ASP A 210 21.48 -0.58 18.67
N LEU A 211 21.31 -1.87 19.01
CA LEU A 211 22.39 -2.70 19.57
C LEU A 211 23.53 -2.86 18.55
N VAL A 212 23.23 -3.06 17.28
CA VAL A 212 24.25 -3.13 16.23
C VAL A 212 24.94 -1.78 16.08
N ALA A 213 24.20 -0.67 16.04
CA ALA A 213 24.76 0.67 15.97
C ALA A 213 25.71 0.96 17.15
N ASP A 214 25.32 0.58 18.39
CA ASP A 214 26.13 0.78 19.57
C ASP A 214 27.41 -0.08 19.56
N ARG A 215 27.32 -1.32 19.08
CA ARG A 215 28.50 -2.18 18.89
C ARG A 215 29.46 -1.60 17.86
N ILE A 216 28.95 -1.06 16.75
CA ILE A 216 29.74 -0.38 15.73
C ILE A 216 30.44 0.84 16.32
N ARG A 217 29.74 1.73 17.03
CA ARG A 217 30.33 2.89 17.72
C ARG A 217 31.41 2.49 18.74
N GLY A 218 31.17 1.41 19.46
CA GLY A 218 32.14 0.90 20.44
C GLY A 218 33.39 0.30 19.80
N ARG A 219 33.26 -0.37 18.67
CA ARG A 219 34.34 -1.05 17.93
C ARG A 219 35.14 -0.09 17.07
N PHE A 220 34.47 0.82 16.37
CA PHE A 220 35.07 1.81 15.46
C PHE A 220 34.92 3.21 16.07
N ARG A 221 35.83 3.53 16.99
CA ARG A 221 35.75 4.79 17.74
C ARG A 221 35.88 6.00 16.81
N GLY A 222 34.95 6.95 16.94
CA GLY A 222 34.89 8.16 16.11
C GLY A 222 34.03 8.03 14.87
N THR A 223 33.47 6.85 14.58
CA THR A 223 32.50 6.68 13.50
C THR A 223 31.15 7.24 13.95
N GLU A 224 30.64 8.18 13.20
CA GLU A 224 29.25 8.65 13.33
C GLU A 224 28.31 7.62 12.70
N VAL A 225 27.30 7.16 13.41
CA VAL A 225 26.28 6.22 12.90
C VAL A 225 24.96 6.94 12.84
N LEU A 226 24.43 7.07 11.62
CA LEU A 226 23.22 7.83 11.30
C LEU A 226 22.09 6.90 10.82
N ASN A 227 20.84 7.36 10.96
CA ASN A 227 19.68 6.64 10.47
C ASN A 227 19.55 6.81 8.95
N LEU A 228 19.54 5.68 8.23
CA LEU A 228 19.40 5.63 6.79
C LEU A 228 17.97 5.96 6.29
N LEU A 229 16.96 5.70 7.11
CA LEU A 229 15.55 5.74 6.69
C LEU A 229 15.12 7.09 6.06
N PRO A 230 15.51 8.27 6.59
CA PRO A 230 15.18 9.55 5.95
C PRO A 230 15.73 9.68 4.53
N ALA A 231 16.97 9.24 4.28
CA ALA A 231 17.58 9.26 2.95
C ALA A 231 16.89 8.29 1.99
N LEU A 232 16.58 7.07 2.45
CA LEU A 232 15.82 6.10 1.67
C LEU A 232 14.43 6.62 1.29
N ARG A 233 13.73 7.25 2.21
CA ARG A 233 12.39 7.83 1.93
C ARG A 233 12.46 8.85 0.79
N ARG A 234 13.49 9.69 0.74
CA ARG A 234 13.69 10.63 -0.38
C ARG A 234 14.06 9.92 -1.68
N THR A 235 14.89 8.88 -1.60
CA THR A 235 15.23 8.05 -2.76
C THR A 235 14.02 7.31 -3.34
N TRP A 236 13.12 6.82 -2.49
CA TRP A 236 11.90 6.10 -2.89
C TRP A 236 10.78 7.02 -3.38
N LYS A 237 10.89 8.34 -3.18
CA LYS A 237 9.81 9.30 -3.42
C LYS A 237 9.28 9.19 -4.85
N ALA A 238 10.13 9.25 -5.86
CA ALA A 238 9.77 9.14 -7.27
C ALA A 238 10.23 7.80 -7.84
N LYS A 239 9.30 7.09 -8.48
CA LYS A 239 9.55 5.81 -9.14
C LYS A 239 10.16 6.02 -10.52
N SER A 240 11.07 5.15 -10.92
CA SER A 240 11.55 5.11 -12.29
C SER A 240 10.45 4.64 -13.25
N PRO A 241 10.61 4.85 -14.57
CA PRO A 241 9.68 4.29 -15.55
C PRO A 241 9.57 2.76 -15.47
N ALA A 242 10.65 2.08 -15.11
CA ALA A 242 10.68 0.63 -14.91
C ALA A 242 9.84 0.22 -13.67
N GLU A 243 10.02 0.93 -12.57
CA GLU A 243 9.26 0.72 -11.34
C GLU A 243 7.78 1.06 -11.52
N LEU A 244 7.44 2.10 -12.31
CA LEU A 244 6.05 2.42 -12.66
C LEU A 244 5.37 1.30 -13.44
N ARG A 245 6.08 0.60 -14.34
CA ARG A 245 5.53 -0.58 -15.04
C ARG A 245 5.21 -1.70 -14.05
N LEU A 246 6.15 -2.02 -13.15
CA LEU A 246 5.91 -3.04 -12.12
C LEU A 246 4.76 -2.67 -11.20
N MET A 247 4.67 -1.42 -10.77
CA MET A 247 3.56 -0.93 -9.93
C MET A 247 2.21 -1.02 -10.64
N ARG A 248 2.17 -0.82 -11.96
CA ARG A 248 0.96 -1.03 -12.76
C ARG A 248 0.56 -2.51 -12.78
N ASP A 249 1.52 -3.41 -12.98
CA ASP A 249 1.24 -4.84 -13.04
C ASP A 249 0.73 -5.36 -11.69
N VAL A 250 1.35 -4.99 -10.56
CA VAL A 250 0.84 -5.40 -9.25
C VAL A 250 -0.55 -4.81 -8.94
N ALA A 251 -0.81 -3.56 -9.36
CA ALA A 251 -2.14 -2.97 -9.23
C ALA A 251 -3.19 -3.75 -10.06
N GLN A 252 -2.87 -4.14 -11.30
CA GLN A 252 -3.78 -4.91 -12.15
C GLN A 252 -3.98 -6.36 -11.68
N ILE A 253 -3.00 -6.97 -11.04
CA ILE A 253 -3.17 -8.26 -10.33
C ILE A 253 -4.24 -8.10 -9.25
N SER A 254 -4.13 -7.05 -8.43
CA SER A 254 -5.07 -6.79 -7.33
C SER A 254 -6.47 -6.42 -7.83
N VAL A 255 -6.56 -5.62 -8.90
CA VAL A 255 -7.84 -5.29 -9.58
C VAL A 255 -8.56 -6.57 -9.99
N GLY A 256 -7.85 -7.50 -10.63
CA GLY A 256 -8.44 -8.78 -11.03
C GLY A 256 -8.98 -9.59 -9.86
N GLY A 257 -8.22 -9.65 -8.76
CA GLY A 257 -8.65 -10.31 -7.53
C GLY A 257 -9.89 -9.66 -6.94
N LEU A 258 -9.89 -8.33 -6.80
CA LEU A 258 -11.01 -7.60 -6.21
C LEU A 258 -12.29 -7.72 -7.06
N ILE A 259 -12.18 -7.64 -8.39
CA ILE A 259 -13.32 -7.88 -9.31
C ILE A 259 -13.91 -9.28 -9.10
N GLU A 260 -13.07 -10.31 -8.97
CA GLU A 260 -13.55 -11.68 -8.72
C GLU A 260 -14.30 -11.77 -7.38
N GLY A 261 -13.77 -11.15 -6.32
CA GLY A 261 -14.46 -11.07 -5.03
C GLY A 261 -15.81 -10.38 -5.13
N LEU A 262 -15.87 -9.20 -5.75
CA LEU A 262 -17.09 -8.39 -5.91
C LEU A 262 -18.19 -9.15 -6.66
N ARG A 263 -17.84 -9.93 -7.67
CA ARG A 263 -18.79 -10.76 -8.42
C ARG A 263 -19.47 -11.82 -7.57
N HIS A 264 -18.82 -12.25 -6.48
CA HIS A 264 -19.30 -13.30 -5.59
C HIS A 264 -19.92 -12.79 -4.28
N ILE A 265 -20.13 -11.50 -4.13
CA ILE A 265 -20.83 -10.93 -2.97
C ILE A 265 -22.34 -11.11 -3.12
N ARG A 266 -22.96 -11.67 -2.07
CA ARG A 266 -24.41 -11.71 -1.89
C ARG A 266 -24.75 -12.05 -0.43
N PRO A 267 -26.00 -11.82 0.01
CA PRO A 267 -26.45 -12.34 1.31
C PRO A 267 -26.22 -13.84 1.45
N GLY A 268 -25.74 -14.26 2.62
CA GLY A 268 -25.46 -15.65 2.94
C GLY A 268 -24.02 -16.12 2.65
N VAL A 269 -23.18 -15.28 2.02
CA VAL A 269 -21.75 -15.56 1.80
C VAL A 269 -20.93 -15.09 3.00
N ALA A 270 -19.89 -15.82 3.35
CA ALA A 270 -18.98 -15.42 4.43
C ALA A 270 -17.88 -14.46 3.94
N ASP A 271 -17.49 -13.52 4.79
CA ASP A 271 -16.36 -12.61 4.51
C ASP A 271 -15.11 -13.39 4.08
N ARG A 272 -14.79 -14.49 4.78
CA ARG A 272 -13.65 -15.37 4.49
C ARG A 272 -13.76 -16.08 3.14
N GLU A 273 -14.97 -16.40 2.67
CA GLU A 273 -15.16 -16.98 1.35
C GLU A 273 -14.78 -15.98 0.25
N VAL A 274 -15.19 -14.72 0.42
CA VAL A 274 -14.81 -13.64 -0.51
C VAL A 274 -13.30 -13.41 -0.49
N ALA A 275 -12.66 -13.38 0.69
CA ALA A 275 -11.21 -13.29 0.81
C ALA A 275 -10.50 -14.40 0.03
N GLY A 276 -10.93 -15.66 0.22
CA GLY A 276 -10.33 -16.80 -0.47
C GLY A 276 -10.45 -16.74 -2.01
N ARG A 277 -11.54 -16.16 -2.54
CA ARG A 277 -11.71 -15.95 -3.98
C ARG A 277 -10.75 -14.88 -4.52
N ILE A 278 -10.66 -13.76 -3.80
CA ILE A 278 -9.73 -12.66 -4.14
C ILE A 278 -8.30 -13.18 -4.16
N GLU A 279 -7.87 -13.84 -3.09
CA GLU A 279 -6.52 -14.38 -2.96
C GLU A 279 -6.20 -15.42 -4.05
N GLY A 280 -7.14 -16.34 -4.32
CA GLY A 280 -6.99 -17.34 -5.37
C GLY A 280 -6.80 -16.71 -6.74
N GLU A 281 -7.56 -15.68 -7.07
CA GLU A 281 -7.46 -14.97 -8.34
C GLU A 281 -6.17 -14.13 -8.43
N MET A 282 -5.76 -13.44 -7.35
CA MET A 282 -4.49 -12.71 -7.31
C MET A 282 -3.31 -13.65 -7.58
N ARG A 283 -3.28 -14.84 -6.93
CA ARG A 283 -2.23 -15.84 -7.14
C ARG A 283 -2.25 -16.41 -8.56
N ARG A 284 -3.43 -16.65 -9.12
CA ARG A 284 -3.59 -17.08 -10.51
C ARG A 284 -3.03 -16.05 -11.51
N ARG A 285 -3.05 -14.77 -11.14
CA ARG A 285 -2.52 -13.66 -11.93
C ARG A 285 -1.03 -13.35 -11.67
N GLY A 286 -0.37 -14.08 -10.77
CA GLY A 286 1.07 -13.96 -10.54
C GLY A 286 1.45 -13.41 -9.17
N ALA A 287 0.52 -13.02 -8.30
CA ALA A 287 0.87 -12.59 -6.94
C ALA A 287 1.67 -13.68 -6.22
N GLN A 288 2.88 -13.34 -5.80
CA GLN A 288 3.71 -14.25 -5.02
C GLN A 288 3.26 -14.27 -3.55
N ARG A 289 2.73 -13.13 -3.07
CA ARG A 289 2.21 -12.95 -1.71
C ARG A 289 1.02 -11.99 -1.72
N LEU A 290 0.43 -11.85 -0.56
CA LEU A 290 -0.50 -10.76 -0.27
C LEU A 290 0.27 -9.61 0.35
N ALA A 291 -0.11 -8.38 0.03
CA ALA A 291 0.49 -7.17 0.61
C ALA A 291 0.29 -7.12 2.13
N TYR A 292 -0.90 -7.53 2.57
CA TYR A 292 -1.33 -7.60 3.98
C TYR A 292 -2.45 -8.63 4.13
N ALA A 293 -2.84 -8.93 5.37
CA ALA A 293 -3.96 -9.82 5.64
C ALA A 293 -5.28 -9.18 5.16
N ALA A 294 -6.18 -10.00 4.59
CA ALA A 294 -7.46 -9.52 4.07
C ALA A 294 -8.24 -8.70 5.12
N ASN A 295 -8.61 -7.47 4.76
CA ASN A 295 -9.43 -6.58 5.56
C ASN A 295 -10.83 -6.50 4.96
N ILE A 296 -11.71 -7.43 5.35
CA ILE A 296 -13.11 -7.47 4.89
C ILE A 296 -14.03 -7.15 6.07
N GLN A 297 -14.80 -6.08 5.94
CA GLN A 297 -15.61 -5.53 6.99
C GLN A 297 -17.07 -5.47 6.55
N SER A 298 -17.85 -6.49 6.86
CA SER A 298 -19.30 -6.49 6.55
C SER A 298 -20.16 -6.07 7.74
N GLY A 299 -21.25 -5.37 7.48
CA GLY A 299 -22.26 -4.96 8.46
C GLY A 299 -21.66 -4.26 9.68
N PRO A 300 -21.89 -4.78 10.93
CA PRO A 300 -21.37 -4.15 12.16
C PRO A 300 -19.85 -4.00 12.22
N ASN A 301 -19.09 -4.83 11.48
CA ASN A 301 -17.64 -4.74 11.45
C ASN A 301 -17.15 -3.50 10.68
N LEU A 302 -17.98 -2.89 9.85
CA LEU A 302 -17.64 -1.69 9.07
C LEU A 302 -17.21 -0.50 9.95
N GLN A 303 -17.63 -0.47 11.22
CA GLN A 303 -17.25 0.58 12.18
C GLN A 303 -16.01 0.25 13.03
N LYS A 304 -15.46 -0.95 12.90
CA LYS A 304 -14.24 -1.35 13.58
C LYS A 304 -13.02 -0.88 12.79
N SER A 305 -11.91 -0.60 13.48
CA SER A 305 -10.62 -0.51 12.80
C SER A 305 -10.13 -1.90 12.42
N PHE A 306 -9.28 -2.00 11.39
CA PHE A 306 -8.64 -3.26 11.02
C PHE A 306 -7.87 -3.89 12.21
N VAL A 307 -7.23 -3.07 13.07
CA VAL A 307 -6.55 -3.54 14.28
C VAL A 307 -7.52 -4.23 15.25
N GLN A 308 -8.75 -3.73 15.38
CA GLN A 308 -9.77 -4.37 16.22
C GLN A 308 -10.20 -5.72 15.66
N LEU A 309 -10.31 -5.84 14.32
CA LEU A 309 -10.65 -7.11 13.66
C LEU A 309 -9.53 -8.14 13.81
N PHE A 310 -8.28 -7.73 13.63
CA PHE A 310 -7.14 -8.64 13.72
C PHE A 310 -6.77 -9.09 15.15
N ARG A 311 -7.42 -8.51 16.18
CA ARG A 311 -7.33 -9.03 17.56
C ARG A 311 -8.14 -10.31 17.75
N ASP A 312 -9.16 -10.54 16.92
CA ASP A 312 -9.95 -11.76 16.96
C ASP A 312 -9.26 -12.86 16.14
N TYR A 313 -9.26 -14.08 16.64
CA TYR A 313 -8.60 -15.24 15.99
C TYR A 313 -9.11 -15.48 14.57
N ASP A 314 -10.40 -15.25 14.32
CA ASP A 314 -11.04 -15.43 13.01
C ASP A 314 -11.11 -14.12 12.17
N GLY A 315 -10.42 -13.05 12.60
CA GLY A 315 -10.38 -11.78 11.88
C GLY A 315 -11.74 -11.09 11.74
N GLY A 316 -12.68 -11.39 12.64
CA GLY A 316 -14.04 -10.84 12.60
C GLY A 316 -14.91 -11.42 11.49
N ASN A 317 -14.57 -12.61 10.95
CA ASN A 317 -15.35 -13.30 9.92
C ASN A 317 -16.83 -13.46 10.29
N ARG A 318 -17.73 -13.19 9.34
CA ARG A 318 -19.16 -13.31 9.51
C ARG A 318 -19.87 -13.65 8.20
N ILE A 319 -21.14 -14.02 8.31
CA ILE A 319 -22.03 -14.21 7.15
C ILE A 319 -22.69 -12.88 6.84
N MET A 320 -22.50 -12.38 5.62
CA MET A 320 -23.10 -11.14 5.13
C MET A 320 -24.61 -11.25 5.06
N GLN A 321 -25.34 -10.18 5.44
CA GLN A 321 -26.79 -10.13 5.46
C GLN A 321 -27.32 -9.18 4.39
N ALA A 322 -28.57 -9.39 3.97
CA ALA A 322 -29.27 -8.49 3.06
C ALA A 322 -29.38 -7.07 3.67
N GLY A 323 -29.13 -6.05 2.88
CA GLY A 323 -29.16 -4.65 3.29
C GLY A 323 -27.90 -4.15 3.98
N GLU A 324 -26.92 -5.01 4.24
CA GLU A 324 -25.62 -4.60 4.75
C GLU A 324 -24.70 -4.04 3.65
N ILE A 325 -23.67 -3.37 4.11
CA ILE A 325 -22.55 -2.88 3.32
C ILE A 325 -21.30 -3.69 3.69
N VAL A 326 -20.41 -3.90 2.73
CA VAL A 326 -19.11 -4.50 2.96
C VAL A 326 -18.02 -3.61 2.38
N LEU A 327 -16.99 -3.32 3.18
CA LEU A 327 -15.69 -2.82 2.74
C LEU A 327 -14.79 -4.01 2.49
N ILE A 328 -14.15 -4.01 1.33
CA ILE A 328 -13.07 -4.94 0.97
C ILE A 328 -11.84 -4.12 0.68
N ASP A 329 -10.80 -4.37 1.44
CA ASP A 329 -9.49 -3.77 1.34
C ASP A 329 -8.48 -4.91 1.34
N HIS A 330 -7.92 -5.21 0.16
CA HIS A 330 -7.12 -6.42 -0.02
C HIS A 330 -6.29 -6.36 -1.30
N SER A 331 -4.99 -6.52 -1.16
CA SER A 331 -4.04 -6.29 -2.24
C SER A 331 -2.93 -7.34 -2.34
N ALA A 332 -2.31 -7.40 -3.52
CA ALA A 332 -1.24 -8.32 -3.88
C ALA A 332 0.14 -7.73 -3.59
N GLU A 333 1.09 -8.63 -3.36
CA GLU A 333 2.52 -8.37 -3.52
C GLU A 333 3.03 -9.15 -4.74
N PHE A 334 3.77 -8.44 -5.60
CA PHE A 334 4.40 -9.00 -6.78
C PHE A 334 5.80 -8.38 -6.95
N ASN A 335 6.82 -9.23 -7.06
CA ASN A 335 8.21 -8.81 -7.19
C ASN A 335 8.59 -7.71 -6.16
N TYR A 336 8.29 -7.96 -4.87
CA TYR A 336 8.55 -7.06 -3.73
C TYR A 336 7.78 -5.74 -3.72
N HIS A 337 6.97 -5.47 -4.73
CA HIS A 337 6.12 -4.29 -4.77
C HIS A 337 4.68 -4.65 -4.41
N ILE A 338 4.00 -3.70 -3.79
CA ILE A 338 2.63 -3.89 -3.33
C ILE A 338 1.70 -2.85 -3.96
N SER A 339 0.44 -3.21 -4.13
CA SER A 339 -0.64 -2.26 -4.34
C SER A 339 -1.40 -2.04 -3.04
N ASP A 340 -2.37 -1.14 -3.08
CA ASP A 340 -3.34 -0.91 -2.02
C ASP A 340 -4.62 -0.41 -2.66
N ILE A 341 -5.70 -1.19 -2.54
CA ILE A 341 -6.98 -0.89 -3.17
C ILE A 341 -8.14 -1.33 -2.30
N ALA A 342 -9.17 -0.50 -2.22
CA ALA A 342 -10.38 -0.86 -1.50
C ALA A 342 -11.65 -0.41 -2.21
N ARG A 343 -12.75 -1.14 -1.94
CA ARG A 343 -14.11 -0.79 -2.37
C ARG A 343 -15.11 -1.07 -1.27
N THR A 344 -16.04 -0.13 -1.08
CA THR A 344 -17.21 -0.31 -0.22
C THR A 344 -18.45 -0.48 -1.08
N VAL A 345 -19.15 -1.61 -0.94
CA VAL A 345 -20.26 -1.98 -1.81
C VAL A 345 -21.46 -2.54 -1.04
N PRO A 346 -22.68 -2.47 -1.60
CA PRO A 346 -23.86 -3.09 -0.98
C PRO A 346 -23.85 -4.61 -1.15
N VAL A 347 -24.02 -5.36 -0.07
CA VAL A 347 -24.08 -6.83 -0.07
C VAL A 347 -25.21 -7.37 -0.97
N SER A 348 -26.32 -6.64 -1.07
CA SER A 348 -27.46 -7.02 -1.92
C SER A 348 -27.28 -6.69 -3.41
N GLY A 349 -26.13 -6.13 -3.81
CA GLY A 349 -25.85 -5.74 -5.19
C GLY A 349 -26.60 -4.49 -5.67
N THR A 350 -27.38 -3.83 -4.81
CA THR A 350 -28.10 -2.59 -5.08
C THR A 350 -28.01 -1.64 -3.89
N PHE A 351 -27.83 -0.36 -4.16
CA PHE A 351 -27.73 0.66 -3.14
C PHE A 351 -29.09 0.96 -2.51
N ALA A 352 -29.20 0.84 -1.17
CA ALA A 352 -30.31 1.43 -0.45
C ALA A 352 -30.26 2.98 -0.58
N PRO A 353 -31.40 3.69 -0.56
CA PRO A 353 -31.43 5.14 -0.81
C PRO A 353 -30.48 5.95 0.08
N GLU A 354 -30.42 5.66 1.38
CA GLU A 354 -29.54 6.35 2.32
C GLU A 354 -28.06 6.12 1.97
N TYR A 355 -27.67 4.88 1.68
CA TYR A 355 -26.30 4.55 1.32
C TYR A 355 -25.93 5.14 -0.05
N ARG A 356 -26.88 5.15 -1.01
CA ARG A 356 -26.67 5.81 -2.31
C ARG A 356 -26.34 7.29 -2.14
N GLY A 357 -27.10 8.02 -1.31
CA GLY A 357 -26.85 9.44 -1.05
C GLY A 357 -25.47 9.72 -0.46
N LEU A 358 -25.03 8.88 0.50
CA LEU A 358 -23.70 8.98 1.07
C LEU A 358 -22.59 8.67 0.03
N TYR A 359 -22.82 7.64 -0.79
CA TYR A 359 -21.88 7.21 -1.81
C TYR A 359 -21.72 8.26 -2.93
N GLU A 360 -22.84 8.82 -3.42
CA GLU A 360 -22.82 9.88 -4.43
C GLU A 360 -22.11 11.15 -3.93
N LEU A 361 -22.34 11.52 -2.66
CA LEU A 361 -21.61 12.63 -2.02
C LEU A 361 -20.11 12.32 -1.91
N TYR A 362 -19.73 11.08 -1.57
CA TYR A 362 -18.34 10.66 -1.57
C TYR A 362 -17.70 10.79 -2.95
N LEU A 363 -18.42 10.43 -4.03
CA LEU A 363 -17.90 10.58 -5.40
C LEU A 363 -17.61 12.03 -5.78
N VAL A 364 -18.36 13.00 -5.26
CA VAL A 364 -18.05 14.43 -5.44
C VAL A 364 -16.66 14.75 -4.90
N ALA A 365 -16.35 14.28 -3.68
CA ALA A 365 -15.03 14.44 -3.07
C ALA A 365 -13.94 13.70 -3.84
N TYR A 366 -14.22 12.45 -4.23
CA TYR A 366 -13.29 11.55 -4.91
C TYR A 366 -12.78 12.16 -6.22
N TRP A 367 -13.69 12.62 -7.07
CA TRP A 367 -13.30 13.20 -8.37
C TRP A 367 -12.57 14.53 -8.21
N ALA A 368 -12.99 15.40 -7.27
CA ALA A 368 -12.32 16.66 -7.00
C ALA A 368 -10.89 16.47 -6.48
N ALA A 369 -10.70 15.50 -5.58
CA ALA A 369 -9.37 15.16 -5.07
C ALA A 369 -8.49 14.55 -6.16
N LEU A 370 -9.03 13.61 -6.93
CA LEU A 370 -8.29 12.94 -8.01
C LEU A 370 -7.78 13.97 -9.06
N ASP A 371 -8.63 14.91 -9.46
CA ASP A 371 -8.25 15.99 -10.39
C ASP A 371 -7.17 16.92 -9.82
N ALA A 372 -7.09 17.05 -8.49
CA ALA A 372 -6.06 17.82 -7.81
C ALA A 372 -4.70 17.09 -7.71
N ILE A 373 -4.61 15.78 -8.02
CA ILE A 373 -3.35 15.05 -8.06
C ILE A 373 -2.59 15.42 -9.31
N ARG A 374 -1.64 16.37 -9.16
CA ARG A 374 -0.77 16.86 -10.24
C ARG A 374 0.55 17.38 -9.69
N PRO A 375 1.60 17.50 -10.50
CA PRO A 375 2.87 18.08 -10.07
C PRO A 375 2.68 19.49 -9.52
N GLY A 376 3.40 19.77 -8.42
CA GLY A 376 3.38 21.08 -7.76
C GLY A 376 2.33 21.25 -6.67
N ASN A 377 1.21 20.55 -6.73
CA ASN A 377 0.27 20.50 -5.61
C ASN A 377 0.85 19.68 -4.46
N THR A 378 0.43 19.96 -3.25
CA THR A 378 0.76 19.16 -2.06
C THR A 378 -0.35 18.14 -1.77
N TRP A 379 -0.03 17.13 -0.96
CA TRP A 379 -1.02 16.14 -0.53
C TRP A 379 -2.14 16.77 0.33
N VAL A 380 -1.82 17.84 1.06
CA VAL A 380 -2.80 18.65 1.79
C VAL A 380 -3.75 19.36 0.83
N GLU A 381 -3.25 19.93 -0.26
CA GLU A 381 -4.10 20.60 -1.26
C GLU A 381 -5.04 19.63 -1.97
N VAL A 382 -4.62 18.38 -2.18
CA VAL A 382 -5.52 17.32 -2.69
C VAL A 382 -6.68 17.07 -1.72
N GLY A 383 -6.40 16.97 -0.41
CA GLY A 383 -7.44 16.87 0.62
C GLY A 383 -8.36 18.10 0.67
N ASN A 384 -7.79 19.29 0.56
CA ASN A 384 -8.55 20.54 0.53
C ASN A 384 -9.50 20.63 -0.67
N ALA A 385 -9.10 20.12 -1.83
CA ALA A 385 -9.97 20.08 -3.01
C ALA A 385 -11.21 19.19 -2.78
N ALA A 386 -11.02 18.03 -2.16
CA ALA A 386 -12.13 17.16 -1.76
C ALA A 386 -13.07 17.85 -0.76
N ALA A 387 -12.49 18.47 0.27
CA ALA A 387 -13.25 19.18 1.29
C ALA A 387 -14.06 20.35 0.72
N ALA A 388 -13.47 21.14 -0.17
CA ALA A 388 -14.16 22.25 -0.83
C ALA A 388 -15.34 21.78 -1.68
N ALA A 389 -15.16 20.71 -2.47
CA ALA A 389 -16.21 20.14 -3.29
C ALA A 389 -17.41 19.62 -2.48
N VAL A 390 -17.16 19.04 -1.30
CA VAL A 390 -18.23 18.62 -0.38
C VAL A 390 -18.86 19.82 0.33
N ALA A 391 -18.06 20.83 0.71
CA ALA A 391 -18.57 22.05 1.34
C ALA A 391 -19.59 22.79 0.45
N ASP A 392 -19.35 22.81 -0.87
CA ASP A 392 -20.26 23.41 -1.86
C ASP A 392 -21.63 22.70 -1.94
N GLN A 393 -21.73 21.45 -1.44
CA GLN A 393 -23.00 20.71 -1.39
C GLN A 393 -23.80 20.91 -0.10
N LEU A 394 -23.19 21.46 0.99
CA LEU A 394 -23.80 21.51 2.32
C LEU A 394 -25.18 22.17 2.37
N ASP A 395 -25.38 23.23 1.58
CA ASP A 395 -26.65 23.96 1.55
C ASP A 395 -27.76 23.18 0.83
N SER A 396 -27.40 22.25 -0.05
CA SER A 396 -28.35 21.42 -0.81
C SER A 396 -28.74 20.12 -0.06
N ILE A 397 -28.02 19.76 1.01
CA ILE A 397 -28.30 18.56 1.79
C ILE A 397 -29.42 18.84 2.80
N GLU A 398 -30.56 18.17 2.60
CA GLU A 398 -31.75 18.30 3.47
C GLU A 398 -31.70 17.38 4.70
N GLU A 399 -31.10 16.17 4.54
CA GLU A 399 -31.00 15.19 5.62
C GLU A 399 -29.91 15.60 6.64
N ALA A 400 -30.34 15.85 7.88
CA ALA A 400 -29.44 16.32 8.92
C ALA A 400 -28.23 15.39 9.15
N TRP A 401 -28.45 14.06 9.15
CA TRP A 401 -27.38 13.09 9.35
C TRP A 401 -26.33 13.13 8.22
N LEU A 402 -26.77 13.31 6.96
CA LEU A 402 -25.88 13.40 5.81
C LEU A 402 -25.09 14.71 5.83
N LYS A 403 -25.72 15.80 6.25
CA LYS A 403 -25.09 17.10 6.46
C LYS A 403 -24.04 17.05 7.57
N ASP A 404 -24.30 16.33 8.67
CA ASP A 404 -23.36 16.12 9.76
C ASP A 404 -22.15 15.29 9.29
N ALA A 405 -22.37 14.23 8.52
CA ALA A 405 -21.31 13.44 7.92
C ALA A 405 -20.45 14.28 6.95
N ALA A 406 -21.07 15.08 6.09
CA ALA A 406 -20.39 16.00 5.18
C ALA A 406 -19.57 17.06 5.93
N THR A 407 -20.13 17.66 6.99
CA THR A 407 -19.42 18.65 7.82
C THR A 407 -18.19 18.04 8.49
N THR A 408 -18.32 16.82 9.00
CA THR A 408 -17.20 16.08 9.60
C THR A 408 -16.10 15.78 8.56
N PHE A 409 -16.51 15.37 7.35
CA PHE A 409 -15.58 15.16 6.22
C PHE A 409 -14.83 16.45 5.86
N VAL A 410 -15.54 17.56 5.69
CA VAL A 410 -14.93 18.87 5.41
C VAL A 410 -13.92 19.25 6.48
N SER A 411 -14.29 19.14 7.75
CA SER A 411 -13.37 19.44 8.86
C SER A 411 -12.10 18.58 8.83
N ARG A 412 -12.24 17.29 8.52
CA ARG A 412 -11.10 16.36 8.47
C ARG A 412 -10.13 16.70 7.35
N TYR A 413 -10.62 16.93 6.14
CA TYR A 413 -9.79 17.07 4.94
C TYR A 413 -9.39 18.52 4.63
N SER A 414 -9.95 19.53 5.34
CA SER A 414 -9.46 20.92 5.32
C SER A 414 -8.32 21.18 6.30
N SER A 415 -7.87 20.18 7.06
CA SER A 415 -6.80 20.36 8.05
C SER A 415 -5.41 20.28 7.41
N GLU A 416 -4.41 20.91 8.01
CA GLU A 416 -3.02 20.83 7.58
C GLU A 416 -2.42 19.41 7.62
N THR A 417 -3.08 18.50 8.33
CA THR A 417 -2.72 17.09 8.42
C THR A 417 -3.62 16.19 7.56
N GLY A 418 -4.67 16.76 6.96
CA GLY A 418 -5.67 16.05 6.16
C GLY A 418 -5.15 15.78 4.75
N GLY A 419 -4.71 14.55 4.49
CA GLY A 419 -4.42 14.11 3.13
C GLY A 419 -5.14 12.80 2.83
N PRO A 420 -5.55 12.56 1.59
CA PRO A 420 -6.32 11.36 1.22
C PRO A 420 -5.41 10.16 0.99
N GLY A 421 -5.06 9.41 2.05
CA GLY A 421 -4.27 8.17 1.96
C GLY A 421 -2.77 8.33 2.26
N HIS A 422 -1.93 7.56 1.58
CA HIS A 422 -0.49 7.45 1.83
C HIS A 422 0.31 7.10 0.56
N PHE A 423 1.65 7.12 0.64
CA PHE A 423 2.51 6.76 -0.50
C PHE A 423 2.82 5.26 -0.53
N LEU A 424 3.04 4.72 -1.75
CA LEU A 424 3.25 3.31 -2.01
C LEU A 424 4.58 3.00 -2.72
N GLY A 425 4.99 1.72 -2.64
CA GLY A 425 6.11 1.13 -3.34
C GLY A 425 6.39 -0.29 -2.89
N THR A 426 7.55 -0.53 -2.29
CA THR A 426 7.91 -1.82 -1.67
C THR A 426 7.20 -2.05 -0.33
N ASN A 427 6.58 -1.02 0.24
CA ASN A 427 5.73 -1.11 1.44
C ASN A 427 4.58 -0.09 1.41
N ILE A 428 3.68 -0.20 2.41
CA ILE A 428 2.44 0.57 2.52
C ILE A 428 2.66 2.05 2.90
N SER A 429 3.79 2.41 3.47
CA SER A 429 3.98 3.78 3.98
C SER A 429 5.42 4.24 3.79
N ILE A 430 5.81 4.39 2.53
CA ILE A 430 7.17 4.77 2.18
C ILE A 430 7.52 6.18 2.66
N HIS A 431 6.53 7.09 2.70
CA HIS A 431 6.80 8.50 2.90
C HIS A 431 5.55 9.23 3.42
N ASN A 432 5.71 10.06 4.45
CA ASN A 432 4.61 10.80 5.08
C ASN A 432 4.71 12.33 4.92
N ASP A 433 5.56 12.80 4.00
CA ASP A 433 5.64 14.23 3.73
C ASP A 433 4.43 14.68 2.90
N ARG A 434 3.47 15.29 3.58
CA ARG A 434 2.20 15.75 2.99
C ARG A 434 2.27 17.20 2.52
N THR A 435 3.34 17.91 2.85
CA THR A 435 3.50 19.35 2.62
C THR A 435 4.44 19.68 1.47
N SER A 436 5.31 18.76 1.10
CA SER A 436 6.14 18.92 -0.09
C SER A 436 5.33 18.76 -1.37
N PRO A 437 5.68 19.52 -2.42
CA PRO A 437 5.06 19.37 -3.73
C PRO A 437 5.17 17.93 -4.27
N LEU A 438 4.07 17.46 -4.87
CA LEU A 438 4.03 16.23 -5.63
C LEU A 438 4.95 16.35 -6.85
N VAL A 439 5.65 15.28 -7.16
CA VAL A 439 6.55 15.20 -8.32
C VAL A 439 6.18 14.01 -9.20
N PRO A 440 6.45 14.07 -10.52
CA PRO A 440 6.24 12.93 -11.41
C PRO A 440 6.93 11.66 -10.89
N GLY A 441 6.25 10.52 -11.04
CA GLY A 441 6.72 9.23 -10.54
C GLY A 441 6.35 8.92 -9.09
N GLN A 442 5.77 9.85 -8.32
CA GLN A 442 5.19 9.50 -7.01
C GLN A 442 3.97 8.62 -7.18
N ILE A 443 3.84 7.59 -6.33
CA ILE A 443 2.68 6.69 -6.30
C ILE A 443 2.02 6.75 -4.93
N MET A 444 0.71 6.75 -4.93
CA MET A 444 -0.13 6.87 -3.75
C MET A 444 -1.19 5.78 -3.72
N ALA A 445 -1.49 5.29 -2.53
CA ALA A 445 -2.79 4.75 -2.19
C ALA A 445 -3.70 5.95 -1.90
N PHE A 446 -4.57 6.23 -2.83
CA PHE A 446 -5.49 7.37 -2.77
C PHE A 446 -6.81 6.92 -2.18
N GLU A 447 -7.03 7.25 -0.91
CA GLU A 447 -8.23 6.88 -0.16
C GLU A 447 -8.76 8.03 0.70
N MET A 448 -10.07 8.07 0.85
CA MET A 448 -10.77 8.93 1.80
C MET A 448 -11.85 8.14 2.52
N VAL A 449 -12.33 8.68 3.63
CA VAL A 449 -13.43 8.09 4.40
C VAL A 449 -14.52 9.12 4.61
N LEU A 450 -15.74 8.82 4.14
CA LEU A 450 -16.96 9.51 4.48
C LEU A 450 -17.86 8.55 5.27
N SER A 451 -18.23 8.89 6.50
CA SER A 451 -18.95 7.98 7.38
C SER A 451 -20.06 8.67 8.19
N ALA A 452 -21.11 7.89 8.48
CA ALA A 452 -22.18 8.20 9.43
C ALA A 452 -22.27 7.03 10.43
N PRO A 453 -21.41 7.02 11.48
CA PRO A 453 -21.27 5.86 12.38
C PRO A 453 -22.55 5.48 13.12
N GLU A 454 -23.37 6.46 13.48
CA GLU A 454 -24.66 6.26 14.14
C GLU A 454 -25.68 5.53 13.27
N ARG A 455 -25.46 5.47 11.95
CA ARG A 455 -26.24 4.72 10.97
C ARG A 455 -25.54 3.43 10.49
N GLY A 456 -24.33 3.17 10.98
CA GLY A 456 -23.52 2.06 10.50
C GLY A 456 -23.05 2.23 9.07
N LEU A 457 -23.02 3.46 8.52
CA LEU A 457 -22.64 3.74 7.14
C LEU A 457 -21.21 4.26 7.04
N ARG A 458 -20.49 3.78 6.03
CA ARG A 458 -19.14 4.24 5.66
C ARG A 458 -18.92 4.01 4.18
N VAL A 459 -18.25 4.95 3.52
CA VAL A 459 -17.73 4.81 2.16
C VAL A 459 -16.23 5.04 2.17
N THR A 460 -15.52 4.13 1.54
CA THR A 460 -14.10 4.24 1.21
C THR A 460 -13.90 3.61 -0.16
N LEU A 461 -13.33 4.36 -1.08
CA LEU A 461 -12.72 3.85 -2.30
C LEU A 461 -11.23 4.14 -2.21
N GLU A 462 -10.43 3.19 -2.62
CA GLU A 462 -8.98 3.32 -2.63
C GLU A 462 -8.44 2.84 -3.96
N ASP A 463 -7.58 3.68 -4.54
CA ASP A 463 -6.96 3.44 -5.83
C ASP A 463 -5.47 3.72 -5.79
N VAL A 464 -4.70 2.96 -6.57
CA VAL A 464 -3.28 3.24 -6.79
C VAL A 464 -3.17 4.31 -7.88
N VAL A 465 -2.63 5.47 -7.52
CA VAL A 465 -2.51 6.63 -8.42
C VAL A 465 -1.06 7.07 -8.53
N ALA A 466 -0.57 7.23 -9.76
CA ALA A 466 0.74 7.78 -10.06
C ALA A 466 0.62 9.24 -10.51
N VAL A 467 1.53 10.09 -10.04
CA VAL A 467 1.69 11.47 -10.55
C VAL A 467 2.43 11.40 -11.89
N THR A 468 1.87 12.00 -12.93
CA THR A 468 2.49 12.15 -14.25
C THR A 468 3.13 13.54 -14.41
N ASP A 469 3.70 13.86 -15.58
CA ASP A 469 4.31 15.16 -15.85
C ASP A 469 3.27 16.31 -15.85
N ASP A 470 2.00 16.01 -16.14
CA ASP A 470 0.94 17.00 -16.32
C ASP A 470 -0.34 16.74 -15.51
N GLY A 471 -0.39 15.65 -14.75
CA GLY A 471 -1.56 15.25 -13.97
C GLY A 471 -1.35 13.97 -13.19
N HIS A 472 -2.23 12.99 -13.41
CA HIS A 472 -2.19 11.69 -12.74
C HIS A 472 -2.58 10.54 -13.67
N ASP A 473 -2.26 9.32 -13.25
CA ASP A 473 -2.64 8.08 -13.90
C ASP A 473 -3.11 7.07 -12.84
N VAL A 474 -4.32 6.53 -13.00
CA VAL A 474 -4.90 5.55 -12.09
C VAL A 474 -4.43 4.16 -12.48
N LEU A 475 -3.42 3.62 -11.77
CA LEU A 475 -2.84 2.31 -12.07
C LEU A 475 -3.80 1.16 -11.78
N SER A 476 -4.76 1.36 -10.87
CA SER A 476 -5.85 0.43 -10.53
C SER A 476 -7.11 0.63 -11.40
N ALA A 477 -7.00 1.30 -12.55
CA ALA A 477 -8.13 1.50 -13.46
C ALA A 477 -8.83 0.17 -13.81
N GLY A 478 -10.17 0.21 -13.88
CA GLY A 478 -11.02 -0.96 -14.13
C GLY A 478 -11.82 -1.44 -12.92
N LEU A 479 -11.53 -0.91 -11.73
CA LEU A 479 -12.40 -1.13 -10.56
C LEU A 479 -13.70 -0.32 -10.67
N PRO A 480 -14.85 -0.90 -10.25
CA PRO A 480 -16.11 -0.16 -10.26
C PRO A 480 -16.03 1.03 -9.31
N THR A 481 -16.41 2.21 -9.80
CA THR A 481 -16.37 3.47 -9.04
C THR A 481 -17.74 4.11 -8.96
N THR A 482 -18.50 4.17 -10.06
CA THR A 482 -19.85 4.73 -10.06
C THR A 482 -20.88 3.75 -9.50
N VAL A 483 -21.99 4.29 -9.01
CA VAL A 483 -23.13 3.48 -8.53
C VAL A 483 -23.54 2.43 -9.58
N ALA A 484 -23.63 2.82 -10.85
CA ALA A 484 -24.06 1.93 -11.93
C ALA A 484 -23.05 0.78 -12.16
N GLU A 485 -21.76 1.06 -12.12
CA GLU A 485 -20.71 0.03 -12.26
C GLU A 485 -20.71 -0.95 -11.09
N VAL A 486 -20.87 -0.46 -9.85
CA VAL A 486 -20.98 -1.29 -8.66
C VAL A 486 -22.20 -2.20 -8.75
N GLU A 487 -23.40 -1.65 -9.06
CA GLU A 487 -24.62 -2.43 -9.19
C GLU A 487 -24.57 -3.44 -10.35
N ALA A 488 -23.81 -3.14 -11.41
CA ALA A 488 -23.59 -4.07 -12.51
C ALA A 488 -22.69 -5.24 -12.13
N LEU A 489 -21.69 -5.04 -11.27
CA LEU A 489 -20.65 -6.02 -10.95
C LEU A 489 -20.98 -6.88 -9.71
N VAL A 490 -21.46 -6.25 -8.61
CA VAL A 490 -21.66 -6.94 -7.33
C VAL A 490 -22.69 -8.04 -7.47
N GLY A 491 -22.29 -9.27 -7.14
CA GLY A 491 -23.14 -10.47 -7.26
C GLY A 491 -23.37 -10.96 -8.70
N ALA A 492 -22.62 -10.47 -9.69
CA ALA A 492 -22.80 -10.83 -11.09
C ALA A 492 -22.62 -12.33 -11.37
N ALA A 493 -21.81 -13.03 -10.57
CA ALA A 493 -21.63 -14.48 -10.71
C ALA A 493 -22.92 -15.31 -10.44
N TYR A 494 -23.96 -14.68 -9.89
CA TYR A 494 -25.22 -15.32 -9.54
C TYR A 494 -26.42 -14.75 -10.33
N ARG A 495 -26.17 -13.89 -11.30
CA ARG A 495 -27.18 -13.38 -12.22
C ARG A 495 -27.06 -14.15 -13.52
N ASP A 496 -28.07 -14.96 -13.85
CA ASP A 496 -28.21 -15.63 -15.12
C ASP A 496 -28.69 -14.69 -16.22
#